data_ba14253b1911a251b0596c3afa49b6dc
#
_entry.id   ba14253b1911a251b0596c3afa49b6dc
#
_cell.length_a   1.000
_cell.length_b   1.000
_cell.length_c   1.000
_cell.angle_alpha   90.00
_cell.angle_beta   90.00
_cell.angle_gamma   90.00
#
_symmetry.space_group_name_H-M   'P 1'
#
loop_
_entity.id
_entity.type
_entity.pdbx_description
1 polymer ?
#
loop_
_entity_poly.entity_id
_entity_poly.type
_entity_poly.pdbx_seq_one_letter_code
_entity_poly.pdbx_strand_id
1 'polypeptide(L)'
;TLDMRLKDKMVSCPLMTVDGQVFGLAQKSSGQDTATICYAIDANFAMSQNISALSYGDMSLKGIGIKKALPDTEEQALVFLYMASSQLSPEKYMETLNDFIAQYPASADGYLRRASQHLFMSREDASMDKVAADMDKALEVAAKKDDVYYNRAKIIYNYALGKPEKVYKDWSLDKALDEVRKAIAIDELPVYVQLEGDIQFAKQDYPSAFTSYDKVNKTILASPATFFSAAKTKELMQAPAEEVLALMDSCVARFTQPYTEEAAPYLLERAQARMNADQARNAMLDYDAYYNAVNGKVNDMFYYYR
;
A
#
# COMPACT_ATOMS: atom_id res chain seq x y z
N THR A 1 2.52 46.82 12.59
CA THR A 1 1.84 46.88 13.90
C THR A 1 0.52 47.65 13.73
N LEU A 2 -0.52 47.15 14.41
CA LEU A 2 -1.87 47.68 14.35
C LEU A 2 -2.32 48.03 15.78
N ASP A 3 -2.92 49.20 15.96
CA ASP A 3 -3.55 49.58 17.22
C ASP A 3 -5.02 49.12 17.23
N MET A 4 -5.21 47.84 17.54
CA MET A 4 -6.54 47.25 17.63
C MET A 4 -6.52 46.01 18.52
N ARG A 5 -7.64 45.70 19.17
CA ARG A 5 -7.84 44.45 19.92
C ARG A 5 -8.36 43.36 18.97
N LEU A 6 -7.57 42.31 18.78
CA LEU A 6 -8.00 41.14 18.03
C LEU A 6 -8.69 40.12 18.97
N LYS A 7 -9.92 39.77 18.64
CA LYS A 7 -10.57 38.59 19.20
C LYS A 7 -9.99 37.34 18.56
N ASP A 8 -10.03 36.19 19.23
CA ASP A 8 -9.48 34.93 18.70
C ASP A 8 -10.05 34.58 17.32
N LYS A 9 -11.32 34.90 17.08
CA LYS A 9 -12.00 34.71 15.80
C LYS A 9 -11.48 35.59 14.66
N MET A 10 -10.65 36.60 14.95
CA MET A 10 -10.10 37.55 13.99
C MET A 10 -8.64 37.26 13.64
N VAL A 11 -8.03 36.27 14.29
CA VAL A 11 -6.68 35.81 13.93
C VAL A 11 -6.73 35.18 12.53
N SER A 12 -5.76 35.53 11.72
CA SER A 12 -5.66 35.17 10.28
C SER A 12 -6.72 35.78 9.37
N CYS A 13 -7.59 36.67 9.87
CA CYS A 13 -8.47 37.43 8.98
C CYS A 13 -7.65 38.37 8.09
N PRO A 14 -8.06 38.59 6.82
CA PRO A 14 -7.42 39.53 5.95
C PRO A 14 -7.65 40.98 6.46
N LEU A 15 -6.59 41.76 6.45
CA LEU A 15 -6.63 43.22 6.70
C LEU A 15 -6.64 43.90 5.35
N MET A 16 -7.63 44.77 5.17
CA MET A 16 -7.87 45.42 3.89
C MET A 16 -7.73 46.93 4.04
N THR A 17 -7.25 47.59 2.99
CA THR A 17 -7.35 49.03 2.84
C THR A 17 -8.80 49.45 2.60
N VAL A 18 -9.10 50.73 2.70
CA VAL A 18 -10.45 51.29 2.36
C VAL A 18 -10.85 51.00 0.92
N ASP A 19 -9.87 50.81 0.03
CA ASP A 19 -10.06 50.47 -1.39
C ASP A 19 -10.24 48.96 -1.64
N GLY A 20 -10.28 48.14 -0.55
CA GLY A 20 -10.51 46.68 -0.65
C GLY A 20 -9.27 45.85 -0.96
N GLN A 21 -8.06 46.42 -0.94
CA GLN A 21 -6.83 45.64 -1.17
C GLN A 21 -6.35 44.99 0.13
N VAL A 22 -6.03 43.70 0.05
CA VAL A 22 -5.48 42.96 1.19
C VAL A 22 -4.01 43.30 1.34
N PHE A 23 -3.63 43.86 2.48
CA PHE A 23 -2.23 44.19 2.79
C PHE A 23 -1.60 43.25 3.83
N GLY A 24 -2.36 42.43 4.50
CA GLY A 24 -1.82 41.49 5.46
C GLY A 24 -2.86 40.61 6.12
N LEU A 25 -2.38 39.63 6.91
CA LEU A 25 -3.18 38.75 7.74
C LEU A 25 -2.98 39.08 9.21
N ALA A 26 -4.07 39.28 9.96
CA ALA A 26 -4.03 39.65 11.35
C ALA A 26 -3.40 38.55 12.23
N GLN A 27 -2.47 38.91 13.10
CA GLN A 27 -1.81 38.00 14.03
C GLN A 27 -1.89 38.51 15.46
N LYS A 28 -2.13 37.60 16.39
CA LYS A 28 -2.12 37.87 17.84
C LYS A 28 -0.69 37.72 18.39
N SER A 29 -0.24 38.62 19.22
CA SER A 29 1.02 38.48 19.96
C SER A 29 0.94 37.27 20.89
N SER A 30 2.03 36.52 21.02
CA SER A 30 2.16 35.39 21.96
C SER A 30 2.43 35.80 23.40
N GLY A 31 2.48 37.09 23.70
CA GLY A 31 2.68 37.63 25.06
C GLY A 31 1.37 37.90 25.79
N GLN A 32 1.41 37.85 27.11
CA GLN A 32 0.26 38.06 27.99
C GLN A 32 -0.49 39.37 27.70
N ASP A 33 -1.66 39.32 27.62
CA ASP A 33 -2.95 39.91 27.33
C ASP A 33 -3.22 41.36 27.68
N THR A 34 -2.23 42.27 27.80
CA THR A 34 -2.48 43.67 28.08
C THR A 34 -2.11 44.65 26.97
N ALA A 35 -1.50 44.15 25.88
CA ALA A 35 -1.10 45.00 24.76
C ALA A 35 -2.22 45.13 23.73
N THR A 36 -2.62 46.36 23.47
CA THR A 36 -3.52 46.74 22.37
C THR A 36 -2.84 46.67 20.99
N ILE A 37 -1.56 46.27 20.93
CA ILE A 37 -0.78 46.24 19.70
C ILE A 37 -0.86 44.84 19.09
N CYS A 38 -1.40 44.74 17.88
CA CYS A 38 -1.45 43.53 17.07
C CYS A 38 -0.49 43.65 15.89
N TYR A 39 -0.20 42.52 15.29
CA TYR A 39 0.68 42.40 14.12
C TYR A 39 -0.11 41.97 12.90
N ALA A 40 0.41 42.24 11.72
CA ALA A 40 -0.02 41.64 10.49
C ALA A 40 1.18 40.98 9.81
N ILE A 41 0.95 39.79 9.27
CA ILE A 41 1.88 39.20 8.30
C ILE A 41 1.56 39.85 6.95
N ASP A 42 2.60 40.35 6.28
CA ASP A 42 2.47 40.93 4.94
C ASP A 42 1.82 39.95 3.98
N ALA A 43 0.82 40.39 3.20
CA ALA A 43 0.14 39.53 2.24
C ALA A 43 1.11 38.98 1.18
N ASN A 44 2.10 39.78 0.74
CA ASN A 44 3.10 39.30 -0.21
C ASN A 44 3.99 38.20 0.37
N PHE A 45 4.31 38.27 1.67
CA PHE A 45 5.04 37.18 2.34
C PHE A 45 4.21 35.90 2.33
N ALA A 46 2.93 35.96 2.68
CA ALA A 46 2.05 34.80 2.66
C ALA A 46 1.91 34.23 1.24
N MET A 47 1.80 35.07 0.23
CA MET A 47 1.72 34.68 -1.18
C MET A 47 3.03 34.13 -1.73
N SER A 48 4.17 34.53 -1.19
CA SER A 48 5.49 34.02 -1.61
C SER A 48 5.84 32.68 -1.03
N GLN A 49 5.06 32.17 -0.06
CA GLN A 49 5.30 30.85 0.52
C GLN A 49 4.98 29.73 -0.47
N ASN A 50 5.99 28.95 -0.81
CA ASN A 50 5.81 27.78 -1.66
C ASN A 50 5.57 26.54 -0.78
N ILE A 51 4.31 26.17 -0.61
CA ILE A 51 3.93 24.93 0.10
C ILE A 51 4.09 23.78 -0.89
N SER A 52 5.23 23.08 -0.83
CA SER A 52 5.45 21.91 -1.66
C SER A 52 4.47 20.78 -1.29
N ALA A 53 4.14 19.92 -2.25
CA ALA A 53 3.31 18.74 -2.00
C ALA A 53 3.91 17.81 -0.91
N LEU A 54 5.23 17.84 -0.73
CA LEU A 54 5.98 17.05 0.27
C LEU A 54 5.81 17.58 1.71
N SER A 55 5.29 18.79 1.91
CA SER A 55 5.05 19.37 3.23
C SER A 55 3.75 18.88 3.93
N TYR A 56 3.12 17.83 3.40
CA TYR A 56 1.91 17.26 4.03
C TYR A 56 2.15 16.75 5.45
N GLY A 57 3.37 16.31 5.77
CA GLY A 57 3.78 15.90 7.11
C GLY A 57 4.19 17.07 8.03
N ASP A 58 4.18 18.30 7.55
CA ASP A 58 4.58 19.46 8.33
C ASP A 58 3.61 19.68 9.51
N MET A 59 4.18 19.63 10.73
CA MET A 59 3.42 19.78 11.97
C MET A 59 2.74 21.14 12.08
N SER A 60 3.28 22.19 11.42
CA SER A 60 2.69 23.54 11.41
C SER A 60 1.32 23.58 10.72
N LEU A 61 1.06 22.68 9.77
CA LEU A 61 -0.22 22.58 9.06
C LEU A 61 -1.27 21.74 9.81
N LYS A 62 -0.84 20.86 10.73
CA LYS A 62 -1.76 19.96 11.46
C LYS A 62 -2.69 20.71 12.44
N GLY A 63 -2.29 21.90 12.90
CA GLY A 63 -3.03 22.67 13.91
C GLY A 63 -4.05 23.65 13.36
N ILE A 64 -4.04 23.96 12.06
CA ILE A 64 -4.85 25.08 11.52
C ILE A 64 -6.22 24.65 10.97
N GLY A 65 -6.54 23.36 10.96
CA GLY A 65 -7.85 22.84 10.51
C GLY A 65 -8.16 23.08 9.02
N ILE A 66 -7.21 23.61 8.23
CA ILE A 66 -7.37 23.80 6.79
C ILE A 66 -7.08 22.49 6.10
N LYS A 67 -8.04 21.98 5.33
CA LYS A 67 -7.81 20.85 4.45
C LYS A 67 -6.82 21.26 3.35
N LYS A 68 -5.79 20.46 3.16
CA LYS A 68 -4.90 20.63 2.01
C LYS A 68 -5.67 20.27 0.74
N ALA A 69 -5.66 21.14 -0.25
CA ALA A 69 -6.22 20.82 -1.56
C ALA A 69 -5.42 19.68 -2.21
N LEU A 70 -6.14 18.84 -2.95
CA LEU A 70 -5.49 17.86 -3.80
C LEU A 70 -4.69 18.57 -4.91
N PRO A 71 -3.60 17.97 -5.40
CA PRO A 71 -2.89 18.48 -6.56
C PRO A 71 -3.81 18.68 -7.78
N ASP A 72 -3.45 19.60 -8.66
CA ASP A 72 -4.26 19.98 -9.82
C ASP A 72 -4.27 18.96 -10.94
N THR A 73 -3.32 18.00 -10.95
CA THR A 73 -3.28 16.94 -11.94
C THR A 73 -3.61 15.59 -11.29
N GLU A 74 -4.32 14.73 -12.02
CA GLU A 74 -4.71 13.40 -11.55
C GLU A 74 -3.49 12.57 -11.12
N GLU A 75 -2.43 12.60 -11.93
CA GLU A 75 -1.20 11.85 -11.66
C GLU A 75 -0.56 12.23 -10.31
N GLN A 76 -0.42 13.54 -10.06
CA GLN A 76 0.11 14.03 -8.78
C GLN A 76 -0.82 13.73 -7.61
N ALA A 77 -2.13 13.79 -7.84
CA ALA A 77 -3.13 13.46 -6.82
C ALA A 77 -3.11 11.96 -6.48
N LEU A 78 -2.85 11.07 -7.44
CA LEU A 78 -2.65 9.63 -7.19
C LEU A 78 -1.39 9.35 -6.36
N VAL A 79 -0.28 10.04 -6.64
CA VAL A 79 0.94 9.96 -5.81
C VAL A 79 0.64 10.45 -4.38
N PHE A 80 -0.10 11.55 -4.25
CA PHE A 80 -0.55 12.04 -2.95
C PHE A 80 -1.39 11.00 -2.19
N LEU A 81 -2.38 10.38 -2.84
CA LEU A 81 -3.19 9.31 -2.24
C LEU A 81 -2.35 8.13 -1.76
N TYR A 82 -1.33 7.74 -2.53
CA TYR A 82 -0.42 6.67 -2.13
C TYR A 82 0.31 7.00 -0.83
N MET A 83 0.86 8.20 -0.72
CA MET A 83 1.53 8.67 0.51
C MET A 83 0.54 8.82 1.69
N ALA A 84 -0.64 9.35 1.41
CA ALA A 84 -1.69 9.60 2.41
C ALA A 84 -2.22 8.30 3.04
N SER A 85 -2.25 7.20 2.29
CA SER A 85 -2.73 5.90 2.77
C SER A 85 -1.98 5.35 3.98
N SER A 86 -0.68 5.69 4.11
CA SER A 86 0.16 5.26 5.24
C SER A 86 0.22 6.27 6.40
N GLN A 87 -0.23 7.51 6.17
CA GLN A 87 -0.07 8.61 7.13
C GLN A 87 -1.38 9.07 7.78
N LEU A 88 -2.51 8.84 7.12
CA LEU A 88 -3.83 9.25 7.61
C LEU A 88 -4.52 8.12 8.38
N SER A 89 -5.43 8.53 9.30
CA SER A 89 -6.38 7.55 9.84
C SER A 89 -7.31 7.04 8.75
N PRO A 90 -7.89 5.82 8.90
CA PRO A 90 -8.80 5.25 7.90
C PRO A 90 -9.94 6.19 7.50
N GLU A 91 -10.52 6.92 8.46
CA GLU A 91 -11.63 7.85 8.24
C GLU A 91 -11.18 9.07 7.43
N LYS A 92 -10.02 9.66 7.77
CA LYS A 92 -9.45 10.80 7.04
C LYS A 92 -9.02 10.40 5.63
N TYR A 93 -8.48 9.19 5.48
CA TYR A 93 -8.16 8.69 4.16
C TYR A 93 -9.42 8.49 3.30
N MET A 94 -10.51 7.98 3.89
CA MET A 94 -11.81 7.88 3.21
C MET A 94 -12.34 9.26 2.76
N GLU A 95 -12.24 10.30 3.60
CA GLU A 95 -12.60 11.66 3.22
C GLU A 95 -11.76 12.14 2.03
N THR A 96 -10.45 11.89 2.06
CA THR A 96 -9.52 12.25 0.98
C THR A 96 -9.87 11.54 -0.34
N LEU A 97 -10.26 10.27 -0.28
CA LEU A 97 -10.71 9.52 -1.44
C LEU A 97 -12.02 10.09 -2.02
N ASN A 98 -12.94 10.53 -1.18
CA ASN A 98 -14.16 11.20 -1.63
C ASN A 98 -13.86 12.54 -2.32
N ASP A 99 -12.94 13.33 -1.75
CA ASP A 99 -12.49 14.59 -2.36
C ASP A 99 -11.81 14.33 -3.73
N PHE A 100 -10.98 13.26 -3.81
CA PHE A 100 -10.34 12.87 -5.07
C PHE A 100 -11.36 12.47 -6.14
N ILE A 101 -12.33 11.64 -5.81
CA ILE A 101 -13.39 11.22 -6.76
C ILE A 101 -14.24 12.41 -7.21
N ALA A 102 -14.50 13.37 -6.32
CA ALA A 102 -15.22 14.58 -6.66
C ALA A 102 -14.44 15.45 -7.68
N GLN A 103 -13.12 15.53 -7.54
CA GLN A 103 -12.24 16.28 -8.44
C GLN A 103 -11.95 15.52 -9.75
N TYR A 104 -11.81 14.18 -9.68
CA TYR A 104 -11.46 13.31 -10.82
C TYR A 104 -12.50 12.18 -11.00
N PRO A 105 -13.75 12.49 -11.37
CA PRO A 105 -14.83 11.49 -11.44
C PRO A 105 -14.65 10.44 -12.55
N ALA A 106 -13.74 10.66 -13.49
CA ALA A 106 -13.40 9.72 -14.56
C ALA A 106 -12.20 8.80 -14.19
N SER A 107 -11.60 8.97 -13.01
CA SER A 107 -10.48 8.16 -12.54
C SER A 107 -10.96 6.84 -11.95
N ALA A 108 -10.66 5.73 -12.61
CA ALA A 108 -10.96 4.40 -12.09
C ALA A 108 -10.21 4.09 -10.77
N ASP A 109 -8.97 4.60 -10.63
CA ASP A 109 -8.14 4.43 -9.45
C ASP A 109 -8.80 4.95 -8.16
N GLY A 110 -9.47 6.09 -8.22
CA GLY A 110 -10.17 6.67 -7.08
C GLY A 110 -11.23 5.71 -6.52
N TYR A 111 -12.04 5.15 -7.39
CA TYR A 111 -13.08 4.19 -7.01
C TYR A 111 -12.49 2.88 -6.48
N LEU A 112 -11.45 2.34 -7.12
CA LEU A 112 -10.79 1.10 -6.68
C LEU A 112 -10.13 1.25 -5.31
N ARG A 113 -9.50 2.38 -5.05
CA ARG A 113 -8.92 2.70 -3.74
C ARG A 113 -10.00 2.85 -2.68
N ARG A 114 -11.12 3.50 -3.00
CA ARG A 114 -12.25 3.65 -2.08
C ARG A 114 -12.92 2.31 -1.80
N ALA A 115 -13.09 1.46 -2.80
CA ALA A 115 -13.56 0.08 -2.63
C ALA A 115 -12.66 -0.70 -1.65
N SER A 116 -11.34 -0.63 -1.85
CA SER A 116 -10.38 -1.28 -0.94
C SER A 116 -10.46 -0.72 0.48
N GLN A 117 -10.65 0.59 0.63
CA GLN A 117 -10.79 1.24 1.94
C GLN A 117 -12.10 0.84 2.63
N HIS A 118 -13.22 0.74 1.90
CA HIS A 118 -14.46 0.23 2.45
C HIS A 118 -14.31 -1.21 2.97
N LEU A 119 -13.65 -2.10 2.20
CA LEU A 119 -13.38 -3.47 2.61
C LEU A 119 -12.48 -3.55 3.85
N PHE A 120 -11.50 -2.65 3.95
CA PHE A 120 -10.61 -2.56 5.11
C PHE A 120 -11.35 -2.12 6.39
N MET A 121 -12.25 -1.14 6.27
CA MET A 121 -12.96 -0.57 7.42
C MET A 121 -14.09 -1.46 7.94
N SER A 122 -14.81 -2.16 7.06
CA SER A 122 -15.91 -3.03 7.44
C SER A 122 -16.18 -4.11 6.40
N ARG A 123 -16.59 -5.29 6.87
CA ARG A 123 -17.03 -6.42 6.03
C ARG A 123 -18.53 -6.70 6.13
N GLU A 124 -19.30 -5.79 6.71
CA GLU A 124 -20.76 -5.88 6.75
C GLU A 124 -21.37 -5.70 5.37
N ASP A 125 -22.53 -6.32 5.14
CA ASP A 125 -23.22 -6.33 3.84
C ASP A 125 -23.39 -4.91 3.25
N ALA A 126 -23.76 -3.92 4.08
CA ALA A 126 -23.92 -2.53 3.63
C ALA A 126 -22.61 -1.87 3.17
N SER A 127 -21.47 -2.27 3.73
CA SER A 127 -20.16 -1.84 3.27
C SER A 127 -19.78 -2.55 1.98
N MET A 128 -20.08 -3.84 1.89
CA MET A 128 -19.82 -4.64 0.71
C MET A 128 -20.59 -4.17 -0.53
N ASP A 129 -21.82 -3.65 -0.34
CA ASP A 129 -22.57 -3.01 -1.44
C ASP A 129 -21.85 -1.76 -1.98
N LYS A 130 -21.22 -0.95 -1.10
CA LYS A 130 -20.40 0.19 -1.52
C LYS A 130 -19.15 -0.25 -2.27
N VAL A 131 -18.47 -1.30 -1.77
CA VAL A 131 -17.30 -1.89 -2.45
C VAL A 131 -17.69 -2.34 -3.86
N ALA A 132 -18.81 -3.06 -4.02
CA ALA A 132 -19.28 -3.53 -5.30
C ALA A 132 -19.63 -2.37 -6.24
N ALA A 133 -20.34 -1.35 -5.75
CA ALA A 133 -20.71 -0.18 -6.52
C ALA A 133 -19.48 0.60 -7.03
N ASP A 134 -18.46 0.78 -6.18
CA ASP A 134 -17.22 1.43 -6.57
C ASP A 134 -16.45 0.61 -7.62
N MET A 135 -16.38 -0.71 -7.46
CA MET A 135 -15.76 -1.58 -8.45
C MET A 135 -16.46 -1.52 -9.81
N ASP A 136 -17.81 -1.48 -9.82
CA ASP A 136 -18.59 -1.36 -11.05
C ASP A 136 -18.41 0.01 -11.69
N LYS A 137 -18.35 1.08 -10.88
CA LYS A 137 -18.08 2.42 -11.38
C LYS A 137 -16.68 2.56 -11.98
N ALA A 138 -15.68 1.96 -11.34
CA ALA A 138 -14.32 1.89 -11.90
C ALA A 138 -14.31 1.23 -13.28
N LEU A 139 -15.04 0.12 -13.45
CA LEU A 139 -15.14 -0.58 -14.74
C LEU A 139 -15.88 0.22 -15.82
N GLU A 140 -16.85 1.05 -15.41
CA GLU A 140 -17.60 1.94 -16.31
C GLU A 140 -16.71 3.05 -16.86
N VAL A 141 -15.91 3.70 -16.00
CA VAL A 141 -15.14 4.89 -16.37
C VAL A 141 -13.75 4.58 -16.97
N ALA A 142 -13.23 3.37 -16.76
CA ALA A 142 -11.91 2.99 -17.22
C ALA A 142 -11.81 2.93 -18.74
N ALA A 143 -10.82 3.61 -19.31
CA ALA A 143 -10.49 3.52 -20.74
C ALA A 143 -9.88 2.14 -21.09
N LYS A 144 -8.97 1.62 -20.24
CA LYS A 144 -8.38 0.28 -20.33
C LYS A 144 -8.82 -0.52 -19.10
N LYS A 145 -9.31 -1.72 -19.30
CA LYS A 145 -10.02 -2.49 -18.27
C LYS A 145 -9.19 -3.56 -17.57
N ASP A 146 -8.02 -3.87 -18.08
CA ASP A 146 -7.13 -4.90 -17.52
C ASP A 146 -6.76 -4.61 -16.06
N ASP A 147 -6.28 -3.38 -15.77
CA ASP A 147 -5.93 -2.98 -14.41
C ASP A 147 -7.14 -2.95 -13.47
N VAL A 148 -8.32 -2.57 -13.98
CA VAL A 148 -9.55 -2.62 -13.19
C VAL A 148 -9.92 -4.06 -12.83
N TYR A 149 -9.87 -5.00 -13.79
CA TYR A 149 -10.12 -6.42 -13.51
C TYR A 149 -9.10 -7.00 -12.51
N TYR A 150 -7.83 -6.63 -12.64
CA TYR A 150 -6.80 -7.02 -11.68
C TYR A 150 -7.08 -6.52 -10.26
N ASN A 151 -7.43 -5.24 -10.10
CA ASN A 151 -7.74 -4.68 -8.78
C ASN A 151 -9.06 -5.24 -8.22
N ARG A 152 -10.06 -5.50 -9.04
CA ARG A 152 -11.29 -6.22 -8.64
C ARG A 152 -10.93 -7.62 -8.13
N ALA A 153 -10.08 -8.35 -8.85
CA ALA A 153 -9.60 -9.66 -8.42
C ALA A 153 -8.91 -9.60 -7.05
N LYS A 154 -8.03 -8.61 -6.82
CA LYS A 154 -7.37 -8.39 -5.52
C LYS A 154 -8.36 -8.13 -4.39
N ILE A 155 -9.36 -7.29 -4.62
CA ILE A 155 -10.39 -6.95 -3.63
C ILE A 155 -11.17 -8.21 -3.26
N ILE A 156 -11.65 -8.97 -4.25
CA ILE A 156 -12.41 -10.21 -4.03
C ILE A 156 -11.53 -11.29 -3.36
N TYR A 157 -10.28 -11.42 -3.78
CA TYR A 157 -9.30 -12.33 -3.18
C TYR A 157 -9.08 -12.03 -1.70
N ASN A 158 -8.81 -10.76 -1.34
CA ASN A 158 -8.62 -10.34 0.05
C ASN A 158 -9.89 -10.56 0.90
N TYR A 159 -11.07 -10.36 0.31
CA TYR A 159 -12.32 -10.67 0.97
C TYR A 159 -12.44 -12.17 1.26
N ALA A 160 -12.21 -13.01 0.25
CA ALA A 160 -12.34 -14.47 0.34
C ALA A 160 -11.32 -15.10 1.31
N LEU A 161 -10.07 -14.57 1.35
CA LEU A 161 -9.05 -15.01 2.31
C LEU A 161 -9.47 -14.81 3.78
N GLY A 162 -10.31 -13.83 4.06
CA GLY A 162 -10.86 -13.60 5.39
C GLY A 162 -11.87 -14.67 5.85
N LYS A 163 -12.21 -15.64 5.00
CA LYS A 163 -13.13 -16.75 5.28
C LYS A 163 -14.42 -16.26 5.97
N PRO A 164 -15.20 -15.34 5.36
CA PRO A 164 -16.41 -14.83 5.98
C PRO A 164 -17.41 -15.97 6.21
N GLU A 165 -18.12 -15.94 7.33
CA GLU A 165 -19.17 -16.93 7.65
C GLU A 165 -20.27 -16.93 6.59
N LYS A 166 -20.63 -15.75 6.09
CA LYS A 166 -21.57 -15.55 5.00
C LYS A 166 -20.86 -14.89 3.81
N VAL A 167 -20.84 -15.59 2.71
CA VAL A 167 -20.26 -15.07 1.46
C VAL A 167 -21.16 -13.99 0.86
N TYR A 168 -20.57 -12.83 0.58
CA TYR A 168 -21.27 -11.75 -0.12
C TYR A 168 -21.40 -12.07 -1.60
N LYS A 169 -22.66 -12.18 -2.08
CA LYS A 169 -22.97 -12.54 -3.48
C LYS A 169 -22.20 -13.82 -3.90
N ASP A 170 -21.43 -13.72 -4.99
CA ASP A 170 -20.61 -14.79 -5.57
C ASP A 170 -19.09 -14.60 -5.26
N TRP A 171 -18.74 -13.74 -4.27
CA TRP A 171 -17.35 -13.40 -4.00
C TRP A 171 -16.60 -14.55 -3.33
N SER A 172 -15.84 -15.23 -4.15
CA SER A 172 -15.07 -16.42 -3.82
C SER A 172 -13.69 -16.37 -4.47
N LEU A 173 -12.84 -17.32 -4.14
CA LEU A 173 -11.55 -17.48 -4.84
C LEU A 173 -11.77 -17.80 -6.34
N ASP A 174 -12.86 -18.48 -6.71
CA ASP A 174 -13.20 -18.74 -8.11
C ASP A 174 -13.55 -17.44 -8.83
N LYS A 175 -14.34 -16.58 -8.18
CA LYS A 175 -14.66 -15.26 -8.74
C LYS A 175 -13.43 -14.38 -8.90
N ALA A 176 -12.52 -14.39 -7.92
CA ALA A 176 -11.25 -13.68 -8.01
C ALA A 176 -10.41 -14.18 -9.19
N LEU A 177 -10.36 -15.50 -9.38
CA LEU A 177 -9.64 -16.13 -10.49
C LEU A 177 -10.23 -15.73 -11.85
N ASP A 178 -11.56 -15.68 -11.98
CA ASP A 178 -12.23 -15.24 -13.20
C ASP A 178 -11.90 -13.77 -13.53
N GLU A 179 -11.87 -12.89 -12.52
CA GLU A 179 -11.54 -11.47 -12.73
C GLU A 179 -10.06 -11.30 -13.14
N VAL A 180 -9.11 -11.96 -12.49
CA VAL A 180 -7.70 -11.83 -12.89
C VAL A 180 -7.44 -12.41 -14.28
N ARG A 181 -8.12 -13.47 -14.68
CA ARG A 181 -8.03 -14.03 -16.03
C ARG A 181 -8.56 -13.09 -17.11
N LYS A 182 -9.59 -12.29 -16.80
CA LYS A 182 -10.03 -11.21 -17.70
C LYS A 182 -8.94 -10.14 -17.87
N ALA A 183 -8.20 -9.81 -16.81
CA ALA A 183 -7.06 -8.89 -16.90
C ALA A 183 -5.98 -9.49 -17.83
N ILE A 184 -5.57 -10.73 -17.58
CA ILE A 184 -4.55 -11.46 -18.35
C ILE A 184 -4.95 -11.60 -19.83
N ALA A 185 -6.23 -11.79 -20.11
CA ALA A 185 -6.72 -11.91 -21.50
C ALA A 185 -6.62 -10.59 -22.30
N ILE A 186 -6.59 -9.44 -21.62
CA ILE A 186 -6.42 -8.12 -22.25
C ILE A 186 -4.94 -7.80 -22.39
N ASP A 187 -4.15 -8.00 -21.32
CA ASP A 187 -2.73 -7.79 -21.30
C ASP A 187 -2.08 -8.76 -20.31
N GLU A 188 -1.13 -9.57 -20.76
CA GLU A 188 -0.51 -10.60 -19.92
C GLU A 188 0.66 -10.03 -19.12
N LEU A 189 0.36 -9.12 -18.18
CA LEU A 189 1.38 -8.57 -17.31
C LEU A 189 1.81 -9.58 -16.23
N PRO A 190 3.11 -9.67 -15.92
CA PRO A 190 3.61 -10.61 -14.90
C PRO A 190 2.96 -10.44 -13.53
N VAL A 191 2.56 -9.22 -13.15
CA VAL A 191 1.87 -8.93 -11.89
C VAL A 191 0.47 -9.56 -11.85
N TYR A 192 -0.21 -9.67 -12.98
CA TYR A 192 -1.51 -10.35 -13.06
C TYR A 192 -1.35 -11.86 -12.96
N VAL A 193 -0.33 -12.40 -13.63
CA VAL A 193 0.02 -13.83 -13.56
C VAL A 193 0.44 -14.21 -12.13
N GLN A 194 1.15 -13.33 -11.42
CA GLN A 194 1.48 -13.56 -10.01
C GLN A 194 0.21 -13.67 -9.15
N LEU A 195 -0.74 -12.75 -9.30
CA LEU A 195 -2.01 -12.81 -8.55
C LEU A 195 -2.80 -14.08 -8.91
N GLU A 196 -2.79 -14.51 -10.18
CA GLU A 196 -3.38 -15.79 -10.58
C GLU A 196 -2.77 -16.94 -9.79
N GLY A 197 -1.44 -16.99 -9.67
CA GLY A 197 -0.71 -17.96 -8.86
C GLY A 197 -1.10 -17.92 -7.38
N ASP A 198 -1.20 -16.73 -6.80
CA ASP A 198 -1.59 -16.54 -5.39
C ASP A 198 -3.01 -17.05 -5.12
N ILE A 199 -3.94 -16.80 -6.04
CA ILE A 199 -5.32 -17.29 -5.94
C ILE A 199 -5.36 -18.82 -6.09
N GLN A 200 -4.64 -19.39 -7.06
CA GLN A 200 -4.54 -20.84 -7.27
C GLN A 200 -3.92 -21.53 -6.06
N PHE A 201 -2.89 -20.94 -5.47
CA PHE A 201 -2.28 -21.41 -4.22
C PHE A 201 -3.29 -21.43 -3.06
N ALA A 202 -4.05 -20.35 -2.88
CA ALA A 202 -5.10 -20.29 -1.86
C ALA A 202 -6.23 -21.30 -2.08
N LYS A 203 -6.50 -21.66 -3.34
CA LYS A 203 -7.42 -22.75 -3.73
C LYS A 203 -6.83 -24.14 -3.57
N GLN A 204 -5.56 -24.27 -3.20
CA GLN A 204 -4.80 -25.50 -3.13
C GLN A 204 -4.61 -26.18 -4.51
N ASP A 205 -4.80 -25.46 -5.60
CA ASP A 205 -4.43 -25.91 -6.95
C ASP A 205 -2.93 -25.63 -7.18
N TYR A 206 -2.11 -26.42 -6.52
CA TYR A 206 -0.66 -26.24 -6.51
C TYR A 206 0.00 -26.41 -7.89
N PRO A 207 -0.42 -27.36 -8.75
CA PRO A 207 0.16 -27.46 -10.09
C PRO A 207 -0.04 -26.21 -10.93
N SER A 208 -1.24 -25.63 -10.91
CA SER A 208 -1.53 -24.38 -11.60
C SER A 208 -0.77 -23.19 -10.98
N ALA A 209 -0.75 -23.09 -9.65
CA ALA A 209 -0.01 -22.05 -8.93
C ALA A 209 1.48 -22.07 -9.27
N PHE A 210 2.10 -23.27 -9.28
CA PHE A 210 3.50 -23.41 -9.68
C PHE A 210 3.74 -22.91 -11.11
N THR A 211 2.85 -23.27 -12.05
CA THR A 211 2.95 -22.81 -13.43
C THR A 211 2.94 -21.30 -13.54
N SER A 212 2.06 -20.63 -12.79
CA SER A 212 1.97 -19.16 -12.76
C SER A 212 3.24 -18.53 -12.15
N TYR A 213 3.72 -19.01 -11.00
CA TYR A 213 4.94 -18.49 -10.38
C TYR A 213 6.19 -18.75 -11.24
N ASP A 214 6.33 -19.93 -11.86
CA ASP A 214 7.44 -20.24 -12.76
C ASP A 214 7.47 -19.32 -13.97
N LYS A 215 6.30 -18.95 -14.48
CA LYS A 215 6.17 -17.96 -15.56
C LYS A 215 6.65 -16.58 -15.10
N VAL A 216 6.25 -16.11 -13.92
CA VAL A 216 6.70 -14.84 -13.34
C VAL A 216 8.21 -14.86 -13.09
N ASN A 217 8.77 -15.96 -12.60
CA ASN A 217 10.19 -16.13 -12.32
C ASN A 217 11.09 -16.05 -13.58
N LYS A 218 10.50 -16.15 -14.78
CA LYS A 218 11.19 -15.96 -16.07
C LYS A 218 11.11 -14.52 -16.58
N THR A 219 10.53 -13.60 -15.83
CA THR A 219 10.37 -12.18 -16.19
C THR A 219 11.27 -11.27 -15.35
N ILE A 220 11.25 -9.98 -15.68
CA ILE A 220 11.95 -8.95 -14.89
C ILE A 220 11.35 -8.74 -13.48
N LEU A 221 10.14 -9.23 -13.21
CA LEU A 221 9.49 -9.19 -11.89
C LEU A 221 9.87 -10.38 -11.00
N ALA A 222 10.76 -11.25 -11.45
CA ALA A 222 11.30 -12.33 -10.63
C ALA A 222 11.95 -11.77 -9.35
N SER A 223 11.46 -12.20 -8.21
CA SER A 223 11.84 -11.69 -6.88
C SER A 223 12.09 -12.83 -5.90
N PRO A 224 12.74 -12.59 -4.75
CA PRO A 224 12.84 -13.59 -3.69
C PRO A 224 11.47 -14.18 -3.33
N ALA A 225 10.43 -13.34 -3.20
CA ALA A 225 9.08 -13.78 -2.84
C ALA A 225 8.47 -14.72 -3.88
N THR A 226 8.64 -14.47 -5.19
CA THR A 226 8.07 -15.31 -6.22
C THR A 226 8.78 -16.66 -6.35
N PHE A 227 10.10 -16.71 -6.16
CA PHE A 227 10.83 -17.98 -6.05
C PHE A 227 10.45 -18.76 -4.79
N PHE A 228 10.28 -18.08 -3.67
CA PHE A 228 9.81 -18.69 -2.42
C PHE A 228 8.41 -19.29 -2.58
N SER A 229 7.46 -18.56 -3.18
CA SER A 229 6.12 -19.07 -3.46
C SER A 229 6.16 -20.30 -4.35
N ALA A 230 7.02 -20.32 -5.38
CA ALA A 230 7.22 -21.50 -6.23
C ALA A 230 7.80 -22.67 -5.45
N ALA A 231 8.78 -22.44 -4.56
CA ALA A 231 9.39 -23.48 -3.71
C ALA A 231 8.37 -24.08 -2.74
N LYS A 232 7.59 -23.24 -2.05
CA LYS A 232 6.51 -23.71 -1.14
C LYS A 232 5.42 -24.49 -1.90
N THR A 233 5.12 -24.07 -3.12
CA THR A 233 4.17 -24.80 -3.97
C THR A 233 4.69 -26.20 -4.32
N LYS A 234 5.97 -26.33 -4.70
CA LYS A 234 6.63 -27.61 -4.97
C LYS A 234 6.68 -28.50 -3.72
N GLU A 235 6.97 -27.92 -2.56
CA GLU A 235 6.96 -28.64 -1.28
C GLU A 235 5.57 -29.25 -0.99
N LEU A 236 4.49 -28.45 -1.16
CA LEU A 236 3.11 -28.93 -0.98
C LEU A 236 2.67 -29.95 -2.03
N MET A 237 3.28 -29.95 -3.20
CA MET A 237 3.12 -30.98 -4.21
C MET A 237 3.91 -32.27 -3.90
N GLN A 238 4.66 -32.29 -2.80
CA GLN A 238 5.58 -33.40 -2.44
C GLN A 238 6.63 -33.69 -3.53
N ALA A 239 7.09 -32.63 -4.21
CA ALA A 239 8.15 -32.75 -5.21
C ALA A 239 9.48 -33.16 -4.56
N PRO A 240 10.44 -33.72 -5.33
CA PRO A 240 11.77 -34.02 -4.83
C PRO A 240 12.43 -32.85 -4.12
N ALA A 241 13.13 -33.13 -3.01
CA ALA A 241 13.74 -32.10 -2.17
C ALA A 241 14.73 -31.21 -2.95
N GLU A 242 15.39 -31.76 -3.95
CA GLU A 242 16.33 -31.06 -4.82
C GLU A 242 15.65 -30.00 -5.69
N GLU A 243 14.40 -30.23 -6.12
CA GLU A 243 13.63 -29.25 -6.90
C GLU A 243 13.22 -28.07 -6.02
N VAL A 244 12.80 -28.33 -4.78
CA VAL A 244 12.49 -27.29 -3.79
C VAL A 244 13.73 -26.48 -3.47
N LEU A 245 14.86 -27.16 -3.22
CA LEU A 245 16.14 -26.53 -2.91
C LEU A 245 16.64 -25.65 -4.05
N ALA A 246 16.52 -26.07 -5.31
CA ALA A 246 16.94 -25.25 -6.46
C ALA A 246 16.18 -23.92 -6.55
N LEU A 247 14.88 -23.94 -6.21
CA LEU A 247 14.07 -22.70 -6.13
C LEU A 247 14.47 -21.84 -4.94
N MET A 248 14.77 -22.43 -3.78
CA MET A 248 15.26 -21.71 -2.62
C MET A 248 16.66 -21.12 -2.85
N ASP A 249 17.54 -21.81 -3.56
CA ASP A 249 18.84 -21.25 -3.97
C ASP A 249 18.65 -20.05 -4.89
N SER A 250 17.72 -20.13 -5.85
CA SER A 250 17.35 -19.02 -6.72
C SER A 250 16.75 -17.83 -5.95
N CYS A 251 15.98 -18.11 -4.90
CA CYS A 251 15.41 -17.10 -4.01
C CYS A 251 16.53 -16.35 -3.25
N VAL A 252 17.41 -17.08 -2.55
CA VAL A 252 18.45 -16.48 -1.72
C VAL A 252 19.54 -15.80 -2.57
N ALA A 253 19.80 -16.28 -3.79
CA ALA A 253 20.73 -15.65 -4.72
C ALA A 253 20.33 -14.22 -5.15
N ARG A 254 19.09 -13.81 -4.88
CA ARG A 254 18.60 -12.44 -5.14
C ARG A 254 19.03 -11.43 -4.08
N PHE A 255 19.54 -11.88 -2.95
CA PHE A 255 20.05 -11.01 -1.90
C PHE A 255 21.56 -10.81 -2.03
N THR A 256 22.00 -9.59 -1.75
CA THR A 256 23.44 -9.27 -1.71
C THR A 256 24.04 -9.68 -0.36
N GLN A 257 25.30 -10.09 -0.37
CA GLN A 257 26.06 -10.34 0.86
C GLN A 257 26.85 -9.08 1.29
N PRO A 258 27.02 -8.82 2.59
CA PRO A 258 26.47 -9.59 3.70
C PRO A 258 24.94 -9.50 3.78
N TYR A 259 24.30 -10.61 4.14
CA TYR A 259 22.83 -10.66 4.24
C TYR A 259 22.30 -9.77 5.35
N THR A 260 21.16 -9.14 5.11
CA THR A 260 20.40 -8.31 6.05
C THR A 260 19.19 -9.08 6.62
N GLU A 261 18.47 -8.46 7.57
CA GLU A 261 17.25 -9.02 8.17
C GLU A 261 16.18 -9.41 7.11
N GLU A 262 16.18 -8.76 5.93
CA GLU A 262 15.27 -9.11 4.84
C GLU A 262 15.50 -10.52 4.27
N ALA A 263 16.75 -10.98 4.25
CA ALA A 263 17.08 -12.33 3.78
C ALA A 263 16.83 -13.41 4.84
N ALA A 264 16.74 -13.03 6.11
CA ALA A 264 16.69 -13.94 7.24
C ALA A 264 15.61 -15.04 7.13
N PRO A 265 14.33 -14.75 6.84
CA PRO A 265 13.32 -15.80 6.72
C PRO A 265 13.62 -16.80 5.60
N TYR A 266 14.17 -16.32 4.49
CA TYR A 266 14.51 -17.18 3.34
C TYR A 266 15.74 -18.05 3.59
N LEU A 267 16.67 -17.58 4.41
CA LEU A 267 17.84 -18.39 4.84
C LEU A 267 17.39 -19.56 5.70
N LEU A 268 16.45 -19.36 6.63
CA LEU A 268 15.89 -20.45 7.45
C LEU A 268 15.15 -21.47 6.60
N GLU A 269 14.34 -21.02 5.64
CA GLU A 269 13.60 -21.91 4.75
C GLU A 269 14.55 -22.69 3.83
N ARG A 270 15.65 -22.07 3.36
CA ARG A 270 16.67 -22.76 2.59
C ARG A 270 17.44 -23.77 3.44
N ALA A 271 17.75 -23.46 4.70
CA ALA A 271 18.35 -24.41 5.62
C ALA A 271 17.48 -25.65 5.77
N GLN A 272 16.16 -25.48 5.93
CA GLN A 272 15.23 -26.61 6.02
C GLN A 272 15.17 -27.41 4.70
N ALA A 273 15.15 -26.73 3.55
CA ALA A 273 15.20 -27.41 2.24
C ALA A 273 16.50 -28.21 2.07
N ARG A 274 17.64 -27.70 2.54
CA ARG A 274 18.94 -28.40 2.55
C ARG A 274 18.92 -29.61 3.47
N MET A 275 18.30 -29.50 4.65
CA MET A 275 18.14 -30.67 5.54
C MET A 275 17.30 -31.77 4.87
N ASN A 276 16.21 -31.40 4.21
CA ASN A 276 15.35 -32.33 3.48
C ASN A 276 16.05 -32.99 2.27
N ALA A 277 17.10 -32.34 1.73
CA ALA A 277 17.94 -32.84 0.64
C ALA A 277 19.25 -33.51 1.15
N ASP A 278 19.31 -33.91 2.41
CA ASP A 278 20.49 -34.54 3.06
C ASP A 278 21.77 -33.70 3.00
N GLN A 279 21.64 -32.34 2.91
CA GLN A 279 22.76 -31.40 2.85
C GLN A 279 23.00 -30.70 4.19
N ALA A 280 23.08 -31.44 5.28
CA ALA A 280 23.18 -30.92 6.65
C ALA A 280 24.33 -29.90 6.84
N ARG A 281 25.51 -30.14 6.24
CA ARG A 281 26.65 -29.21 6.33
C ARG A 281 26.32 -27.84 5.69
N ASN A 282 25.62 -27.84 4.56
CA ASN A 282 25.21 -26.60 3.87
C ASN A 282 24.09 -25.91 4.64
N ALA A 283 23.18 -26.66 5.28
CA ALA A 283 22.15 -26.09 6.15
C ALA A 283 22.75 -25.32 7.33
N MET A 284 23.84 -25.84 7.96
CA MET A 284 24.55 -25.11 9.01
C MET A 284 25.07 -23.76 8.52
N LEU A 285 25.57 -23.66 7.30
CA LEU A 285 26.04 -22.39 6.73
C LEU A 285 24.90 -21.38 6.59
N ASP A 286 23.68 -21.84 6.27
CA ASP A 286 22.50 -20.96 6.23
C ASP A 286 22.06 -20.52 7.63
N TYR A 287 22.12 -21.40 8.64
CA TYR A 287 21.87 -21.01 10.02
C TYR A 287 22.89 -19.97 10.52
N ASP A 288 24.17 -20.11 10.16
CA ASP A 288 25.21 -19.12 10.49
C ASP A 288 24.95 -17.78 9.77
N ALA A 289 24.55 -17.82 8.50
CA ALA A 289 24.19 -16.65 7.74
C ALA A 289 22.96 -15.95 8.34
N TYR A 290 21.95 -16.72 8.73
CA TYR A 290 20.76 -16.20 9.43
C TYR A 290 21.15 -15.52 10.74
N TYR A 291 21.96 -16.18 11.60
CA TYR A 291 22.42 -15.63 12.87
C TYR A 291 23.11 -14.27 12.69
N ASN A 292 23.96 -14.16 11.68
CA ASN A 292 24.65 -12.92 11.36
C ASN A 292 23.67 -11.86 10.81
N ALA A 293 22.71 -12.23 9.95
CA ALA A 293 21.74 -11.31 9.38
C ALA A 293 20.84 -10.65 10.44
N VAL A 294 20.52 -11.38 11.52
CA VAL A 294 19.71 -10.86 12.65
C VAL A 294 20.55 -10.33 13.81
N ASN A 295 21.86 -10.16 13.62
CA ASN A 295 22.81 -9.67 14.65
C ASN A 295 22.75 -10.48 15.95
N GLY A 296 22.64 -11.81 15.86
CA GLY A 296 22.56 -12.73 16.99
C GLY A 296 21.27 -12.70 17.80
N LYS A 297 20.24 -11.98 17.34
CA LYS A 297 18.91 -11.94 17.99
C LYS A 297 18.11 -13.20 17.67
N VAL A 298 18.42 -14.29 18.36
CA VAL A 298 17.79 -15.61 18.19
C VAL A 298 17.22 -16.10 19.52
N ASN A 299 16.26 -17.01 19.46
CA ASN A 299 15.74 -17.72 20.63
C ASN A 299 16.52 -19.01 20.92
N ASP A 300 16.27 -19.63 22.07
CA ASP A 300 16.96 -20.86 22.49
C ASP A 300 16.72 -22.03 21.52
N MET A 301 15.58 -22.11 20.88
CA MET A 301 15.25 -23.13 19.89
C MET A 301 16.16 -23.10 18.68
N PHE A 302 16.69 -21.93 18.32
CA PHE A 302 17.64 -21.79 17.22
C PHE A 302 18.89 -22.64 17.44
N TYR A 303 19.43 -22.65 18.67
CA TYR A 303 20.64 -23.44 19.00
C TYR A 303 20.39 -24.94 19.02
N TYR A 304 19.13 -25.37 19.13
CA TYR A 304 18.77 -26.78 19.04
C TYR A 304 18.75 -27.26 17.57
N TYR A 305 18.34 -26.40 16.64
CA TYR A 305 18.24 -26.76 15.21
C TYR A 305 19.54 -26.51 14.43
N ARG A 306 20.42 -25.65 14.93
CA ARG A 306 21.75 -25.37 14.39
C ARG A 306 22.74 -26.50 14.76
#